data_bf3a90158a03067233fb5915afdbd33e
#
_entry.id   bf3a90158a03067233fb5915afdbd33e
#
_cell.length_a   1.000
_cell.length_b   1.000
_cell.length_c   1.000
_cell.angle_alpha   90.00
_cell.angle_beta   90.00
_cell.angle_gamma   90.00
#
_symmetry.space_group_name_H-M   'P 1'
#
loop_
_entity.id
_entity.type
_entity.pdbx_description
1 polymer ?
#
loop_
_entity_poly.entity_id
_entity_poly.type
_entity_poly.pdbx_seq_one_letter_code
_entity_poly.pdbx_strand_id
1 'polypeptide(L)'
;MMRKGEMLDKALLIATNAHHGQFDKGGNPYILHPLKVMHYLKSNDEELQCMALLHDVVEDTNTTYVDLREAGISERVINALRCLTKQRGQTLGEYKDAVFSNRDAMFVKMADLRHNSDIRRLKGVTDKDLERMAKYQRFYLEIRAKLNENLS
;
A
#
# COMPACT_ATOMS: atom_id res chain seq x y z
N MET A 1 14.20 -15.82 -16.47
CA MET A 1 13.98 -15.85 -15.00
C MET A 1 14.66 -14.66 -14.34
N MET A 2 13.94 -13.96 -13.48
CA MET A 2 14.50 -12.81 -12.77
C MET A 2 15.45 -13.22 -11.66
N ARG A 3 16.54 -12.46 -11.52
CA ARG A 3 17.46 -12.63 -10.39
C ARG A 3 16.82 -12.08 -9.12
N LYS A 4 17.29 -12.55 -7.97
CA LYS A 4 16.89 -11.99 -6.67
C LYS A 4 17.18 -10.49 -6.65
N GLY A 5 16.17 -9.69 -6.27
CA GLY A 5 16.25 -8.25 -6.24
C GLY A 5 15.86 -7.54 -7.53
N GLU A 6 15.77 -8.27 -8.65
CA GLU A 6 15.44 -7.67 -9.93
C GLU A 6 14.00 -7.16 -9.99
N MET A 7 13.05 -7.91 -9.42
CA MET A 7 11.66 -7.47 -9.35
C MET A 7 11.53 -6.22 -8.49
N LEU A 8 12.21 -6.19 -7.35
CA LEU A 8 12.21 -5.02 -6.45
C LEU A 8 12.79 -3.79 -7.14
N ASP A 9 13.89 -3.95 -7.88
CA ASP A 9 14.49 -2.87 -8.65
C ASP A 9 13.51 -2.29 -9.66
N LYS A 10 12.82 -3.17 -10.40
CA LYS A 10 11.78 -2.76 -11.37
C LYS A 10 10.59 -2.09 -10.69
N ALA A 11 10.12 -2.62 -9.56
CA ALA A 11 9.01 -2.05 -8.81
C ALA A 11 9.35 -0.63 -8.33
N LEU A 12 10.56 -0.43 -7.84
CA LEU A 12 11.03 0.88 -7.39
C LEU A 12 11.04 1.88 -8.56
N LEU A 13 11.56 1.47 -9.71
CA LEU A 13 11.59 2.33 -10.91
C LEU A 13 10.17 2.69 -11.36
N ILE A 14 9.27 1.71 -11.43
CA ILE A 14 7.87 1.92 -11.81
C ILE A 14 7.20 2.91 -10.85
N ALA A 15 7.33 2.70 -9.55
CA ALA A 15 6.70 3.55 -8.53
C ALA A 15 7.25 4.98 -8.59
N THR A 16 8.56 5.13 -8.75
CA THR A 16 9.21 6.44 -8.85
C THR A 16 8.71 7.20 -10.07
N ASN A 17 8.66 6.55 -11.23
CA ASN A 17 8.17 7.18 -12.45
C ASN A 17 6.67 7.48 -12.39
N ALA A 18 5.87 6.56 -11.86
CA ALA A 18 4.42 6.72 -11.79
C ALA A 18 4.01 7.88 -10.87
N HIS A 19 4.69 8.02 -9.73
CA HIS A 19 4.39 9.07 -8.75
C HIS A 19 5.18 10.37 -8.96
N HIS A 20 6.01 10.42 -10.01
CA HIS A 20 6.80 11.62 -10.29
C HIS A 20 5.88 12.84 -10.46
N GLY A 21 6.20 13.91 -9.74
CA GLY A 21 5.40 15.15 -9.78
C GLY A 21 4.19 15.15 -8.86
N GLN A 22 3.92 14.07 -8.12
CA GLN A 22 2.86 14.03 -7.11
C GLN A 22 3.43 14.40 -5.73
N PHE A 23 2.64 15.14 -4.97
CA PHE A 23 3.01 15.58 -3.62
C PHE A 23 1.89 15.24 -2.64
N ASP A 24 2.26 14.95 -1.41
CA ASP A 24 1.28 14.68 -0.35
C ASP A 24 0.75 15.99 0.27
N LYS A 25 -0.18 15.88 1.22
CA LYS A 25 -0.77 17.04 1.91
C LYS A 25 0.25 17.85 2.70
N GLY A 26 1.34 17.22 3.11
CA GLY A 26 2.44 17.89 3.80
C GLY A 26 3.43 18.58 2.85
N GLY A 27 3.24 18.45 1.55
CA GLY A 27 4.12 19.05 0.52
C GLY A 27 5.35 18.23 0.20
N ASN A 28 5.41 16.96 0.61
CA ASN A 28 6.53 16.06 0.33
C ASN A 28 6.28 15.27 -0.97
N PRO A 29 7.34 14.90 -1.73
CA PRO A 29 7.17 14.01 -2.87
C PRO A 29 6.43 12.74 -2.49
N TYR A 30 5.40 12.37 -3.24
CA TYR A 30 4.53 11.24 -2.89
C TYR A 30 5.28 9.91 -2.79
N ILE A 31 6.34 9.71 -3.58
CA ILE A 31 7.15 8.49 -3.57
C ILE A 31 7.68 8.14 -2.17
N LEU A 32 7.87 9.14 -1.30
CA LEU A 32 8.35 8.90 0.06
C LEU A 32 7.36 8.03 0.87
N HIS A 33 6.05 8.11 0.57
CA HIS A 33 5.05 7.30 1.25
C HIS A 33 5.20 5.80 0.95
N PRO A 34 5.18 5.32 -0.31
CA PRO A 34 5.40 3.89 -0.57
C PRO A 34 6.76 3.38 -0.09
N LEU A 35 7.81 4.21 -0.13
CA LEU A 35 9.10 3.85 0.44
C LEU A 35 9.01 3.62 1.95
N LYS A 36 8.28 4.49 2.65
CA LYS A 36 8.07 4.36 4.10
C LYS A 36 7.22 3.13 4.43
N VAL A 37 6.20 2.84 3.62
CA VAL A 37 5.37 1.64 3.78
C VAL A 37 6.25 0.39 3.66
N MET A 38 7.12 0.33 2.66
CA MET A 38 8.08 -0.76 2.52
C MET A 38 8.97 -0.87 3.76
N HIS A 39 9.48 0.24 4.27
CA HIS A 39 10.32 0.27 5.47
C HIS A 39 9.57 -0.28 6.69
N TYR A 40 8.32 0.08 6.88
CA TYR A 40 7.51 -0.37 8.02
C TYR A 40 7.20 -1.87 7.99
N LEU A 41 7.23 -2.50 6.83
CA LEU A 41 7.03 -3.95 6.72
C LEU A 41 8.11 -4.74 7.44
N LYS A 42 9.34 -4.22 7.48
CA LYS A 42 10.52 -4.89 8.07
C LYS A 42 10.67 -6.32 7.58
N SER A 43 10.46 -6.54 6.29
CA SER A 43 10.47 -7.87 5.67
C SER A 43 11.56 -7.97 4.62
N ASN A 44 12.14 -9.17 4.51
CA ASN A 44 13.08 -9.51 3.43
C ASN A 44 12.40 -10.22 2.26
N ASP A 45 11.08 -10.39 2.33
CA ASP A 45 10.28 -10.96 1.24
C ASP A 45 10.19 -9.94 0.09
N GLU A 46 10.88 -10.22 -1.01
CA GLU A 46 10.96 -9.32 -2.16
C GLU A 46 9.58 -8.98 -2.73
N GLU A 47 8.71 -9.99 -2.83
CA GLU A 47 7.37 -9.77 -3.38
C GLU A 47 6.54 -8.85 -2.46
N LEU A 48 6.65 -9.04 -1.15
CA LEU A 48 5.97 -8.19 -0.19
C LEU A 48 6.47 -6.74 -0.26
N GLN A 49 7.78 -6.56 -0.42
CA GLN A 49 8.37 -5.23 -0.61
C GLN A 49 7.86 -4.57 -1.89
N CYS A 50 7.73 -5.33 -2.98
CA CYS A 50 7.14 -4.82 -4.23
C CYS A 50 5.68 -4.40 -4.06
N MET A 51 4.90 -5.14 -3.28
CA MET A 51 3.51 -4.78 -2.98
C MET A 51 3.44 -3.41 -2.30
N ALA A 52 4.32 -3.17 -1.34
CA ALA A 52 4.38 -1.89 -0.63
C ALA A 52 4.70 -0.74 -1.59
N LEU A 53 5.70 -0.92 -2.45
CA LEU A 53 6.11 0.11 -3.41
C LEU A 53 5.02 0.41 -4.44
N LEU A 54 4.24 -0.59 -4.83
CA LEU A 54 3.27 -0.49 -5.92
C LEU A 54 1.83 -0.29 -5.45
N HIS A 55 1.57 -0.25 -4.12
CA HIS A 55 0.21 -0.35 -3.59
C HIS A 55 -0.74 0.78 -4.06
N ASP A 56 -0.23 1.95 -4.40
CA ASP A 56 -1.04 3.09 -4.88
C ASP A 56 -0.88 3.36 -6.39
N VAL A 57 -0.02 2.61 -7.08
CA VAL A 57 0.34 2.91 -8.46
C VAL A 57 -0.85 2.78 -9.41
N VAL A 58 -1.62 1.70 -9.30
CA VAL A 58 -2.77 1.48 -10.17
C VAL A 58 -3.92 2.43 -9.86
N GLU A 59 -4.17 2.71 -8.57
CA GLU A 59 -5.26 3.59 -8.14
C GLU A 59 -5.00 5.06 -8.52
N ASP A 60 -3.78 5.53 -8.33
CA ASP A 60 -3.45 6.95 -8.38
C ASP A 60 -2.69 7.39 -9.63
N THR A 61 -2.38 6.46 -10.54
CA THR A 61 -1.64 6.78 -11.77
C THR A 61 -2.25 6.06 -12.98
N ASN A 62 -1.66 6.25 -14.14
CA ASN A 62 -2.10 5.60 -15.38
C ASN A 62 -1.52 4.20 -15.60
N THR A 63 -0.72 3.72 -14.65
CA THR A 63 -0.12 2.38 -14.73
C THR A 63 -1.19 1.30 -14.50
N THR A 64 -1.26 0.32 -15.38
CA THR A 64 -2.25 -0.76 -15.32
C THR A 64 -1.64 -2.06 -14.82
N TYR A 65 -2.49 -3.04 -14.47
CA TYR A 65 -2.02 -4.39 -14.13
C TYR A 65 -1.31 -5.06 -15.29
N VAL A 66 -1.74 -4.78 -16.53
CA VAL A 66 -1.07 -5.29 -17.73
C VAL A 66 0.36 -4.76 -17.82
N ASP A 67 0.54 -3.47 -17.56
CA ASP A 67 1.88 -2.86 -17.53
C ASP A 67 2.78 -3.56 -16.51
N LEU A 68 2.24 -3.84 -15.32
CA LEU A 68 2.98 -4.52 -14.26
C LEU A 68 3.38 -5.94 -14.66
N ARG A 69 2.45 -6.71 -15.28
CA ARG A 69 2.76 -8.05 -15.76
C ARG A 69 3.84 -8.03 -16.82
N GLU A 70 3.75 -7.12 -17.78
CA GLU A 70 4.73 -6.98 -18.84
C GLU A 70 6.12 -6.62 -18.30
N ALA A 71 6.17 -5.89 -17.19
CA ALA A 71 7.42 -5.56 -16.50
C ALA A 71 8.00 -6.75 -15.72
N GLY A 72 7.22 -7.83 -15.55
CA GLY A 72 7.68 -9.01 -14.82
C GLY A 72 7.26 -9.05 -13.36
N ILE A 73 6.31 -8.22 -12.95
CA ILE A 73 5.75 -8.27 -11.60
C ILE A 73 4.90 -9.54 -11.46
N SER A 74 5.12 -10.30 -10.39
CA SER A 74 4.51 -11.61 -10.19
C SER A 74 3.00 -11.54 -9.93
N GLU A 75 2.30 -12.65 -10.22
CA GLU A 75 0.88 -12.75 -9.94
C GLU A 75 0.56 -12.64 -8.45
N ARG A 76 1.43 -13.12 -7.57
CA ARG A 76 1.25 -12.94 -6.12
C ARG A 76 1.16 -11.46 -5.77
N VAL A 77 2.06 -10.65 -6.33
CA VAL A 77 2.05 -9.19 -6.11
C VAL A 77 0.78 -8.58 -6.69
N ILE A 78 0.43 -8.91 -7.93
CA ILE A 78 -0.75 -8.36 -8.60
C ILE A 78 -2.04 -8.71 -7.84
N ASN A 79 -2.17 -9.94 -7.35
CA ASN A 79 -3.34 -10.35 -6.57
C ASN A 79 -3.51 -9.51 -5.29
N ALA A 80 -2.40 -9.24 -4.59
CA ALA A 80 -2.44 -8.37 -3.42
C ALA A 80 -2.81 -6.94 -3.79
N LEU A 81 -2.24 -6.41 -4.87
CA LEU A 81 -2.53 -5.06 -5.35
C LEU A 81 -4.01 -4.88 -5.70
N ARG A 82 -4.65 -5.91 -6.27
CA ARG A 82 -6.09 -5.88 -6.57
C ARG A 82 -6.92 -5.70 -5.31
N CYS A 83 -6.53 -6.37 -4.22
CA CYS A 83 -7.21 -6.22 -2.93
C CYS A 83 -6.97 -4.85 -2.30
N LEU A 84 -5.81 -4.25 -2.57
CA LEU A 84 -5.41 -2.95 -2.01
C LEU A 84 -5.93 -1.75 -2.81
N THR A 85 -6.37 -1.97 -4.05
CA THR A 85 -6.84 -0.91 -4.94
C THR A 85 -8.36 -0.78 -4.81
N LYS A 86 -8.82 0.38 -4.30
CA LYS A 86 -10.23 0.64 -4.15
C LYS A 86 -10.89 0.80 -5.51
N GLN A 87 -11.96 0.06 -5.76
CA GLN A 87 -12.67 0.08 -7.04
C GLN A 87 -13.80 1.09 -7.00
N ARG A 88 -14.14 1.62 -8.17
CA ARG A 88 -15.25 2.55 -8.34
C ARG A 88 -16.56 1.88 -7.89
N GLY A 89 -17.31 2.55 -7.00
CA GLY A 89 -18.57 2.04 -6.47
C GLY A 89 -18.43 1.03 -5.33
N GLN A 90 -17.21 0.66 -4.98
CA GLN A 90 -16.95 -0.25 -3.87
C GLN A 90 -17.20 0.45 -2.54
N THR A 91 -17.98 -0.18 -1.65
CA THR A 91 -18.20 0.35 -0.30
C THR A 91 -16.95 0.14 0.56
N LEU A 92 -16.85 0.89 1.68
CA LEU A 92 -15.76 0.70 2.63
C LEU A 92 -15.73 -0.75 3.17
N GLY A 93 -16.90 -1.30 3.49
CA GLY A 93 -16.99 -2.69 3.96
C GLY A 93 -16.49 -3.69 2.93
N GLU A 94 -16.86 -3.52 1.67
CA GLU A 94 -16.38 -4.37 0.57
C GLU A 94 -14.87 -4.26 0.38
N TYR A 95 -14.33 -3.04 0.49
CA TYR A 95 -12.88 -2.83 0.41
C TYR A 95 -12.14 -3.52 1.57
N LYS A 96 -12.66 -3.37 2.79
CA LYS A 96 -12.09 -4.05 3.97
C LYS A 96 -12.13 -5.57 3.79
N ASP A 97 -13.24 -6.12 3.30
CA ASP A 97 -13.37 -7.56 3.04
C ASP A 97 -12.34 -8.04 2.01
N ALA A 98 -12.08 -7.26 0.97
CA ALA A 98 -11.06 -7.59 -0.03
C ALA A 98 -9.66 -7.64 0.62
N VAL A 99 -9.33 -6.66 1.46
CA VAL A 99 -8.05 -6.64 2.18
C VAL A 99 -7.94 -7.86 3.12
N PHE A 100 -9.00 -8.16 3.87
CA PHE A 100 -9.03 -9.31 4.79
C PHE A 100 -8.89 -10.65 4.07
N SER A 101 -9.25 -10.73 2.80
CA SER A 101 -9.18 -11.96 2.01
C SER A 101 -7.77 -12.34 1.56
N ASN A 102 -6.80 -11.46 1.73
CA ASN A 102 -5.43 -11.65 1.24
C ASN A 102 -4.44 -11.27 2.36
N ARG A 103 -3.70 -12.26 2.85
CA ARG A 103 -2.77 -12.07 3.97
C ARG A 103 -1.68 -11.04 3.64
N ASP A 104 -1.14 -11.08 2.43
CA ASP A 104 -0.13 -10.11 1.99
C ASP A 104 -0.70 -8.69 1.99
N ALA A 105 -1.92 -8.53 1.46
CA ALA A 105 -2.61 -7.23 1.45
C ALA A 105 -2.82 -6.70 2.87
N MET A 106 -3.12 -7.56 3.83
CA MET A 106 -3.27 -7.16 5.24
C MET A 106 -1.99 -6.56 5.79
N PHE A 107 -0.84 -7.20 5.57
CA PHE A 107 0.45 -6.68 6.03
C PHE A 107 0.77 -5.33 5.40
N VAL A 108 0.59 -5.20 4.10
CA VAL A 108 0.86 -3.94 3.39
C VAL A 108 -0.07 -2.84 3.88
N LYS A 109 -1.37 -3.15 4.05
CA LYS A 109 -2.35 -2.16 4.53
C LYS A 109 -2.06 -1.70 5.94
N MET A 110 -1.58 -2.58 6.83
CA MET A 110 -1.16 -2.16 8.17
C MET A 110 -0.03 -1.14 8.11
N ALA A 111 0.98 -1.39 7.28
CA ALA A 111 2.10 -0.47 7.10
C ALA A 111 1.65 0.86 6.48
N ASP A 112 0.74 0.80 5.51
CA ASP A 112 0.13 1.97 4.87
C ASP A 112 -0.63 2.81 5.89
N LEU A 113 -1.50 2.19 6.68
CA LEU A 113 -2.28 2.86 7.71
C LEU A 113 -1.39 3.47 8.78
N ARG A 114 -0.30 2.79 9.15
CA ARG A 114 0.66 3.32 10.11
C ARG A 114 1.27 4.63 9.63
N HIS A 115 1.69 4.70 8.39
CA HIS A 115 2.26 5.93 7.84
C HIS A 115 1.19 7.01 7.65
N ASN A 116 0.01 6.64 7.14
CA ASN A 116 -1.10 7.58 6.94
C ASN A 116 -1.64 8.16 8.26
N SER A 117 -1.49 7.45 9.37
CA SER A 117 -1.91 7.94 10.68
C SER A 117 -0.80 8.65 11.45
N ASP A 118 0.33 8.90 10.84
CA ASP A 118 1.40 9.70 11.45
C ASP A 118 1.05 11.19 11.31
N ILE A 119 0.56 11.76 12.40
CA ILE A 119 0.08 13.15 12.45
C ILE A 119 1.19 14.16 12.11
N ARG A 120 2.46 13.77 12.29
CA ARG A 120 3.62 14.64 12.01
C ARG A 120 3.81 14.92 10.52
N ARG A 121 3.16 14.14 9.64
CA ARG A 121 3.19 14.37 8.18
C ARG A 121 2.36 15.59 7.77
N LEU A 122 1.51 16.09 8.64
CA LEU A 122 0.62 17.22 8.36
C LEU A 122 1.26 18.52 8.82
N LYS A 123 1.08 19.58 8.04
CA LYS A 123 1.59 20.93 8.39
C LYS A 123 0.73 21.60 9.46
N GLY A 124 -0.48 21.14 9.65
CA GLY A 124 -1.42 21.57 10.67
C GLY A 124 -2.52 20.54 10.76
N VAL A 125 -3.19 20.44 11.90
CA VAL A 125 -4.19 19.40 12.14
C VAL A 125 -5.56 20.02 12.27
N THR A 126 -6.50 19.56 11.43
CA THR A 126 -7.90 19.94 11.46
C THR A 126 -8.72 18.83 12.13
N ASP A 127 -9.97 19.14 12.50
CA ASP A 127 -10.89 18.12 13.04
C ASP A 127 -11.12 16.98 12.04
N LYS A 128 -11.17 17.29 10.74
CA LYS A 128 -11.29 16.28 9.69
C LYS A 128 -10.08 15.35 9.64
N ASP A 129 -8.90 15.88 9.88
CA ASP A 129 -7.67 15.06 9.96
C ASP A 129 -7.76 14.10 11.14
N LEU A 130 -8.25 14.55 12.31
CA LEU A 130 -8.41 13.70 13.49
C LEU A 130 -9.44 12.59 13.25
N GLU A 131 -10.57 12.90 12.60
CA GLU A 131 -11.57 11.90 12.22
C GLU A 131 -10.96 10.84 11.30
N ARG A 132 -10.16 11.26 10.31
CA ARG A 132 -9.49 10.36 9.39
C ARG A 132 -8.47 9.47 10.11
N MET A 133 -7.69 10.05 11.04
CA MET A 133 -6.74 9.29 11.87
C MET A 133 -7.45 8.22 12.70
N ALA A 134 -8.61 8.54 13.26
CA ALA A 134 -9.41 7.58 14.03
C ALA A 134 -9.87 6.40 13.15
N LYS A 135 -10.29 6.68 11.91
CA LYS A 135 -10.68 5.63 10.95
C LYS A 135 -9.51 4.72 10.59
N TYR A 136 -8.33 5.30 10.37
CA TYR A 136 -7.10 4.53 10.07
C TYR A 136 -6.75 3.61 11.24
N GLN A 137 -6.82 4.13 12.47
CA GLN A 137 -6.52 3.36 13.67
C GLN A 137 -7.49 2.18 13.81
N ARG A 138 -8.78 2.38 13.59
CA ARG A 138 -9.78 1.31 13.66
C ARG A 138 -9.49 0.20 12.66
N PHE A 139 -9.22 0.57 11.42
CA PHE A 139 -8.92 -0.41 10.37
C PHE A 139 -7.63 -1.18 10.71
N TYR A 140 -6.61 -0.49 11.19
CA TYR A 140 -5.36 -1.12 11.64
C TYR A 140 -5.63 -2.19 12.71
N LEU A 141 -6.44 -1.86 13.70
CA LEU A 141 -6.79 -2.80 14.79
C LEU A 141 -7.62 -3.97 14.28
N GLU A 142 -8.53 -3.75 13.35
CA GLU A 142 -9.33 -4.80 12.72
C GLU A 142 -8.43 -5.80 11.95
N ILE A 143 -7.46 -5.29 11.19
CA ILE A 143 -6.50 -6.14 10.47
C ILE A 143 -5.67 -6.94 11.46
N ARG A 144 -5.14 -6.30 12.50
CA ARG A 144 -4.34 -6.97 13.53
C ARG A 144 -5.12 -8.09 14.20
N ALA A 145 -6.38 -7.86 14.51
CA ALA A 145 -7.26 -8.87 15.08
C ALA A 145 -7.43 -10.07 14.14
N LYS A 146 -7.66 -9.81 12.84
CA LYS A 146 -7.77 -10.86 11.83
C LYS A 146 -6.49 -11.70 11.71
N LEU A 147 -5.34 -11.05 11.72
CA LEU A 147 -4.04 -11.75 11.66
C LEU A 147 -3.82 -12.62 12.91
N ASN A 148 -4.22 -12.14 14.07
CA ASN A 148 -4.08 -12.89 15.33
C ASN A 148 -5.03 -14.10 15.38
N GLU A 149 -6.23 -14.02 14.82
CA GLU A 149 -7.17 -15.14 14.72
C GLU A 149 -6.54 -16.32 13.97
N ASN A 150 -5.71 -16.05 12.96
CA ASN A 150 -5.07 -17.07 12.13
C ASN A 150 -3.87 -17.75 12.81
N LEU A 151 -3.47 -17.28 14.00
CA LEU A 151 -2.34 -17.83 14.76
C LEU A 151 -2.77 -18.76 15.88
N SER A 152 -4.07 -18.83 16.17
CA SER A 152 -4.62 -19.67 17.24
C SER A 152 -5.08 -21.02 16.76
#